data_01c0fd84bc5dd819dcf24591ceb41083
#
_entry.id   01c0fd84bc5dd819dcf24591ceb41083
#
_cell.length_a   1.000
_cell.length_b   1.000
_cell.length_c   1.000
_cell.angle_alpha   90.00
_cell.angle_beta   90.00
_cell.angle_gamma   90.00
#
_symmetry.space_group_name_H-M   'P 1'
#
loop_
_entity.id
_entity.type
_entity.pdbx_description
1 polymer ?
#
loop_
_entity_poly.entity_id
_entity_poly.type
_entity_poly.pdbx_seq_one_letter_code
_entity_poly.pdbx_strand_id
1 'polypeptide(L)'
;METNGIKFVQDIKNLYASGGGDCPELTFTGILEAMKAEPEPGSPMYVFTDATAKDATEDNITEATVYAKFERIPINFFTTGLCGRSTYKPFEDLARETCGYMFKLPSSSDLSKLSAITSVTLQGATCQAKGGNGNAIGKKKRSTPRYTYRISVDDSTDEIFITVKRQGRSQGVTLKDPRDTTVTSGVTEFDTDVIYKISKPQPGSWKLTVSGNGKHSYQVKGVGNSNLDFEYFFVIIPAQRRNMPIPITDPLLGKGHLSRTSS
;
A
#
# COMPACT_ATOMS: atom_id res chain seq x y z
N MET A 1 24.20 -6.89 4.67
CA MET A 1 23.05 -7.17 3.78
C MET A 1 23.48 -8.20 2.75
N GLU A 2 22.63 -9.22 2.49
CA GLU A 2 22.99 -10.27 1.53
C GLU A 2 22.80 -9.76 0.10
N THR A 3 23.88 -9.65 -0.65
CA THR A 3 23.87 -9.16 -2.04
C THR A 3 23.82 -10.30 -3.07
N ASN A 4 23.97 -11.55 -2.62
CA ASN A 4 23.90 -12.72 -3.48
C ASN A 4 22.50 -13.31 -3.51
N GLY A 5 21.75 -13.08 -4.59
CA GLY A 5 20.38 -13.54 -4.75
C GLY A 5 20.23 -15.08 -4.66
N ILE A 6 21.26 -15.86 -5.06
CA ILE A 6 21.23 -17.31 -4.94
C ILE A 6 21.27 -17.73 -3.48
N LYS A 7 22.15 -17.12 -2.70
CA LYS A 7 22.25 -17.37 -1.27
C LYS A 7 20.98 -16.96 -0.55
N PHE A 8 20.42 -15.78 -0.87
CA PHE A 8 19.14 -15.33 -0.32
C PHE A 8 18.02 -16.37 -0.56
N VAL A 9 17.91 -16.90 -1.78
CA VAL A 9 16.92 -17.95 -2.08
C VAL A 9 17.18 -19.23 -1.29
N GLN A 10 18.45 -19.60 -1.07
CA GLN A 10 18.81 -20.77 -0.24
C GLN A 10 18.44 -20.53 1.21
N ASP A 11 18.72 -19.37 1.75
CA ASP A 11 18.39 -19.01 3.15
C ASP A 11 16.87 -19.05 3.36
N ILE A 12 16.08 -18.48 2.43
CA ILE A 12 14.61 -18.58 2.47
C ILE A 12 14.14 -20.05 2.43
N LYS A 13 14.74 -20.91 1.59
CA LYS A 13 14.36 -22.32 1.51
C LYS A 13 14.69 -23.11 2.77
N ASN A 14 15.64 -22.65 3.55
CA ASN A 14 16.04 -23.28 4.81
C ASN A 14 15.17 -22.85 5.99
N LEU A 15 14.31 -21.82 5.81
CA LEU A 15 13.33 -21.45 6.81
C LEU A 15 12.25 -22.53 6.91
N TYR A 16 11.94 -22.93 8.11
CA TYR A 16 10.83 -23.83 8.39
C TYR A 16 9.94 -23.22 9.47
N ALA A 17 8.64 -23.40 9.33
CA ALA A 17 7.68 -22.97 10.31
C ALA A 17 7.80 -23.89 11.55
N SER A 18 8.02 -23.29 12.72
CA SER A 18 8.08 -24.01 13.99
C SER A 18 7.38 -23.19 15.06
N GLY A 19 6.88 -23.88 16.08
CA GLY A 19 6.04 -23.28 17.10
C GLY A 19 4.57 -23.30 16.73
N GLY A 20 3.80 -22.43 17.31
CA GLY A 20 2.36 -22.31 17.12
C GLY A 20 1.60 -22.30 18.44
N GLY A 21 0.27 -22.12 18.37
CA GLY A 21 -0.60 -22.07 19.55
C GLY A 21 -0.75 -20.68 20.17
N ASP A 22 -0.01 -19.68 19.71
CA ASP A 22 -0.22 -18.28 20.08
C ASP A 22 -0.88 -17.51 18.93
N CYS A 23 -1.88 -16.74 19.26
CA CYS A 23 -2.69 -15.98 18.33
C CYS A 23 -3.38 -14.86 19.09
N PRO A 24 -3.14 -13.62 18.74
CA PRO A 24 -2.39 -13.06 17.60
C PRO A 24 -0.86 -12.95 17.84
N GLU A 25 -0.11 -12.50 16.82
CA GLU A 25 1.36 -12.50 16.78
C GLU A 25 2.02 -11.14 17.06
N LEU A 26 3.36 -11.14 17.34
CA LEU A 26 4.16 -9.93 17.55
C LEU A 26 4.66 -9.32 16.22
N THR A 27 3.74 -8.95 15.34
CA THR A 27 4.08 -8.53 13.97
C THR A 27 4.76 -7.16 13.93
N PHE A 28 4.32 -6.20 14.72
CA PHE A 28 4.93 -4.86 14.74
C PHE A 28 6.33 -4.88 15.34
N THR A 29 6.55 -5.69 16.38
CA THR A 29 7.90 -5.94 16.89
C THR A 29 8.82 -6.47 15.79
N GLY A 30 8.36 -7.46 15.01
CA GLY A 30 9.13 -7.99 13.88
C GLY A 30 9.43 -6.94 12.81
N ILE A 31 8.47 -6.07 12.48
CA ILE A 31 8.65 -4.96 11.55
C ILE A 31 9.73 -3.98 12.07
N LEU A 32 9.65 -3.59 13.34
CA LEU A 32 10.60 -2.66 13.96
C LEU A 32 12.02 -3.27 14.05
N GLU A 33 12.12 -4.56 14.35
CA GLU A 33 13.42 -5.26 14.34
C GLU A 33 14.02 -5.32 12.92
N ALA A 34 13.18 -5.55 11.89
CA ALA A 34 13.64 -5.52 10.49
C ALA A 34 14.14 -4.12 10.09
N MET A 35 13.53 -3.06 10.60
CA MET A 35 13.96 -1.67 10.36
C MET A 35 15.30 -1.36 11.03
N LYS A 36 15.59 -1.94 12.20
CA LYS A 36 16.88 -1.81 12.88
C LYS A 36 18.03 -2.44 12.10
N ALA A 37 17.75 -3.32 11.16
CA ALA A 37 18.75 -3.87 10.24
C ALA A 37 19.19 -2.88 9.14
N GLU A 38 18.74 -1.63 9.20
CA GLU A 38 19.09 -0.54 8.28
C GLU A 38 18.93 -0.92 6.80
N PRO A 39 17.69 -1.27 6.36
CA PRO A 39 17.46 -1.57 4.96
C PRO A 39 17.75 -0.34 4.08
N GLU A 40 18.16 -0.58 2.84
CA GLU A 40 18.35 0.50 1.86
C GLU A 40 17.07 1.33 1.69
N PRO A 41 17.15 2.66 1.68
CA PRO A 41 15.99 3.52 1.45
C PRO A 41 15.23 3.14 0.18
N GLY A 42 13.90 3.10 0.28
CA GLY A 42 13.05 2.67 -0.83
C GLY A 42 12.89 1.16 -0.99
N SER A 43 13.61 0.34 -0.22
CA SER A 43 13.47 -1.12 -0.27
C SER A 43 12.08 -1.56 0.19
N PRO A 44 11.34 -2.38 -0.56
CA PRO A 44 10.04 -2.86 -0.11
C PRO A 44 10.20 -3.89 1.01
N MET A 45 9.42 -3.74 2.08
CA MET A 45 9.28 -4.74 3.13
C MET A 45 8.09 -5.66 2.83
N TYR A 46 8.28 -6.96 3.00
CA TYR A 46 7.25 -7.98 2.81
C TYR A 46 6.98 -8.69 4.13
N VAL A 47 5.76 -8.60 4.61
CA VAL A 47 5.29 -9.22 5.85
C VAL A 47 4.31 -10.34 5.50
N PHE A 48 4.70 -11.58 5.77
CA PHE A 48 3.86 -12.75 5.60
C PHE A 48 3.41 -13.23 6.97
N THR A 49 2.10 -13.35 7.17
CA THR A 49 1.53 -13.82 8.43
C THR A 49 0.15 -14.46 8.20
N ASP A 50 -0.21 -15.41 9.03
CA ASP A 50 -1.54 -16.00 9.10
C ASP A 50 -2.38 -15.45 10.24
N ALA A 51 -1.84 -14.50 11.00
CA ALA A 51 -2.44 -13.95 12.20
C ALA A 51 -2.49 -12.43 12.21
N THR A 52 -3.33 -11.87 13.08
CA THR A 52 -3.36 -10.45 13.41
C THR A 52 -2.29 -10.10 14.44
N ALA A 53 -1.96 -8.81 14.58
CA ALA A 53 -0.97 -8.36 15.56
C ALA A 53 -1.57 -8.21 16.95
N LYS A 54 -0.88 -8.72 17.99
CA LYS A 54 -1.18 -8.47 19.41
C LYS A 54 -0.43 -7.25 19.96
N ASP A 55 0.59 -6.80 19.25
CA ASP A 55 1.46 -5.69 19.59
C ASP A 55 1.20 -4.42 18.73
N ALA A 56 0.04 -4.32 18.11
CA ALA A 56 -0.42 -3.15 17.35
C ALA A 56 -0.81 -2.00 18.29
N THR A 57 0.12 -1.57 19.13
CA THR A 57 -0.02 -0.39 19.99
C THR A 57 0.11 0.89 19.17
N GLU A 58 -0.41 2.00 19.67
CA GLU A 58 -0.28 3.31 19.00
C GLU A 58 1.19 3.69 18.80
N ASP A 59 2.04 3.42 19.80
CA ASP A 59 3.47 3.69 19.73
C ASP A 59 4.16 2.87 18.63
N ASN A 60 3.95 1.57 18.59
CA ASN A 60 4.55 0.69 17.59
C ASN A 60 4.08 1.03 16.17
N ILE A 61 2.80 1.33 15.99
CA ILE A 61 2.23 1.75 14.70
C ILE A 61 2.85 3.07 14.26
N THR A 62 2.95 4.03 15.17
CA THR A 62 3.51 5.36 14.88
C THR A 62 4.99 5.25 14.53
N GLU A 63 5.78 4.53 15.33
CA GLU A 63 7.20 4.33 15.09
C GLU A 63 7.46 3.66 13.73
N ALA A 64 6.76 2.57 13.44
CA ALA A 64 6.86 1.88 12.16
C ALA A 64 6.47 2.78 10.98
N THR A 65 5.40 3.58 11.15
CA THR A 65 4.93 4.50 10.10
C THR A 65 5.94 5.61 9.82
N VAL A 66 6.46 6.24 10.87
CA VAL A 66 7.42 7.35 10.76
C VAL A 66 8.71 6.87 10.10
N TYR A 67 9.27 5.76 10.60
CA TYR A 67 10.49 5.19 10.05
C TYR A 67 10.32 4.80 8.57
N ALA A 68 9.25 4.06 8.25
CA ALA A 68 9.00 3.62 6.89
C ALA A 68 8.80 4.78 5.91
N LYS A 69 8.14 5.86 6.34
CA LYS A 69 8.00 7.07 5.52
C LYS A 69 9.32 7.80 5.33
N PHE A 70 10.11 7.93 6.37
CA PHE A 70 11.41 8.59 6.31
C PHE A 70 12.36 7.88 5.35
N GLU A 71 12.45 6.54 5.44
CA GLU A 71 13.30 5.72 4.58
C GLU A 71 12.62 5.32 3.26
N ARG A 72 11.39 5.80 3.01
CA ARG A 72 10.60 5.48 1.80
C ARG A 72 10.36 3.98 1.60
N ILE A 73 10.18 3.23 2.69
CA ILE A 73 9.99 1.78 2.69
C ILE A 73 8.50 1.44 2.56
N PRO A 74 8.02 0.95 1.41
CA PRO A 74 6.65 0.45 1.29
C PRO A 74 6.52 -0.86 2.06
N ILE A 75 5.59 -0.94 3.02
CA ILE A 75 5.34 -2.16 3.80
C ILE A 75 4.16 -2.91 3.21
N ASN A 76 4.42 -4.12 2.72
CA ASN A 76 3.46 -4.96 2.05
C ASN A 76 3.09 -6.15 2.92
N PHE A 77 1.78 -6.36 3.15
CA PHE A 77 1.27 -7.47 3.96
C PHE A 77 0.58 -8.52 3.10
N PHE A 78 0.89 -9.78 3.37
CA PHE A 78 0.27 -10.94 2.77
C PHE A 78 -0.23 -11.86 3.87
N THR A 79 -1.55 -11.95 4.04
CA THR A 79 -2.15 -12.73 5.11
C THR A 79 -2.98 -13.88 4.55
N THR A 80 -2.84 -15.07 5.11
CA THR A 80 -3.53 -16.29 4.66
C THR A 80 -4.56 -16.81 5.66
N GLY A 81 -4.71 -16.19 6.81
CA GLY A 81 -5.62 -16.62 7.86
C GLY A 81 -6.23 -15.45 8.60
N LEU A 82 -7.13 -15.78 9.49
CA LEU A 82 -7.67 -14.87 10.50
C LEU A 82 -7.67 -15.60 11.84
N CYS A 83 -6.61 -15.39 12.59
CA CYS A 83 -6.45 -15.93 13.90
C CYS A 83 -6.97 -14.94 14.94
N GLY A 84 -7.89 -15.39 15.78
CA GLY A 84 -8.48 -14.58 16.84
C GLY A 84 -9.63 -13.63 16.40
N ARG A 85 -10.02 -12.75 17.31
CA ARG A 85 -11.09 -11.76 17.09
C ARG A 85 -10.57 -10.38 16.67
N SER A 86 -9.27 -10.25 16.48
CA SER A 86 -8.63 -8.98 16.10
C SER A 86 -8.88 -8.67 14.62
N THR A 87 -8.65 -7.43 14.24
CA THR A 87 -8.83 -6.97 12.87
C THR A 87 -7.47 -6.73 12.22
N TYR A 88 -7.40 -6.87 10.90
CA TYR A 88 -6.22 -6.49 10.11
C TYR A 88 -6.11 -4.98 9.88
N LYS A 89 -6.98 -4.19 10.50
CA LYS A 89 -6.98 -2.73 10.29
C LYS A 89 -5.61 -2.06 10.52
N PRO A 90 -4.81 -2.40 11.55
CA PRO A 90 -3.49 -1.82 11.72
C PRO A 90 -2.55 -2.09 10.53
N PHE A 91 -2.63 -3.28 9.92
CA PHE A 91 -1.84 -3.61 8.72
C PHE A 91 -2.33 -2.84 7.50
N GLU A 92 -3.66 -2.73 7.33
CA GLU A 92 -4.26 -1.95 6.25
C GLU A 92 -3.86 -0.47 6.33
N ASP A 93 -3.87 0.09 7.54
CA ASP A 93 -3.51 1.47 7.77
C ASP A 93 -2.01 1.69 7.52
N LEU A 94 -1.13 0.85 8.04
CA LEU A 94 0.31 0.95 7.83
C LEU A 94 0.68 0.77 6.33
N ALA A 95 0.12 -0.23 5.66
CA ALA A 95 0.33 -0.41 4.23
C ALA A 95 -0.12 0.82 3.44
N ARG A 96 -1.29 1.38 3.75
CA ARG A 96 -1.79 2.59 3.08
C ARG A 96 -0.87 3.79 3.31
N GLU A 97 -0.42 4.00 4.54
CA GLU A 97 0.43 5.14 4.88
C GLU A 97 1.82 5.07 4.26
N THR A 98 2.35 3.86 4.08
CA THR A 98 3.68 3.63 3.50
C THR A 98 3.63 3.30 2.00
N CYS A 99 2.48 3.47 1.34
CA CYS A 99 2.30 3.08 -0.07
C CYS A 99 2.59 1.61 -0.37
N GLY A 100 2.48 0.74 0.63
CA GLY A 100 2.50 -0.70 0.47
C GLY A 100 1.14 -1.27 0.09
N TYR A 101 1.05 -2.58 0.03
CA TYR A 101 -0.19 -3.33 -0.23
C TYR A 101 -0.57 -4.18 0.98
N MET A 102 -1.84 -4.46 1.12
CA MET A 102 -2.36 -5.44 2.06
C MET A 102 -3.26 -6.41 1.32
N PHE A 103 -2.85 -7.66 1.22
CA PHE A 103 -3.62 -8.74 0.59
C PHE A 103 -4.07 -9.75 1.63
N LYS A 104 -5.37 -10.01 1.64
CA LYS A 104 -5.99 -11.10 2.38
C LYS A 104 -6.24 -12.25 1.41
N LEU A 105 -5.46 -13.29 1.53
CA LEU A 105 -5.53 -14.43 0.63
C LEU A 105 -6.40 -15.51 1.26
N PRO A 106 -7.37 -16.05 0.54
CA PRO A 106 -8.19 -17.14 1.04
C PRO A 106 -7.37 -18.42 1.32
N SER A 107 -6.26 -18.57 0.62
CA SER A 107 -5.40 -19.73 0.71
C SER A 107 -3.95 -19.36 0.38
N SER A 108 -2.99 -20.11 0.91
CA SER A 108 -1.58 -19.98 0.57
C SER A 108 -1.30 -20.25 -0.93
N SER A 109 -2.14 -21.02 -1.60
CA SER A 109 -2.04 -21.22 -3.06
C SER A 109 -2.27 -19.94 -3.86
N ASP A 110 -2.96 -18.95 -3.29
CA ASP A 110 -3.18 -17.67 -3.95
C ASP A 110 -1.93 -16.76 -3.97
N LEU A 111 -0.89 -17.11 -3.19
CA LEU A 111 0.40 -16.42 -3.22
C LEU A 111 1.02 -16.42 -4.62
N SER A 112 0.82 -17.50 -5.39
CA SER A 112 1.34 -17.60 -6.76
C SER A 112 0.75 -16.54 -7.70
N LYS A 113 -0.48 -16.09 -7.45
CA LYS A 113 -1.15 -15.03 -8.23
C LYS A 113 -0.55 -13.65 -7.98
N LEU A 114 0.22 -13.50 -6.89
CA LEU A 114 0.83 -12.24 -6.51
C LEU A 114 2.21 -12.01 -7.14
N SER A 115 2.75 -12.97 -7.87
CA SER A 115 4.08 -12.85 -8.51
C SER A 115 4.19 -11.60 -9.41
N ALA A 116 3.11 -11.24 -10.10
CA ALA A 116 3.06 -10.01 -10.89
C ALA A 116 3.17 -8.74 -10.03
N ILE A 117 2.64 -8.76 -8.81
CA ILE A 117 2.64 -7.62 -7.88
C ILE A 117 4.01 -7.47 -7.23
N THR A 118 4.62 -8.58 -6.81
CA THR A 118 5.97 -8.54 -6.23
C THR A 118 7.00 -8.04 -7.24
N SER A 119 6.85 -8.38 -8.52
CA SER A 119 7.74 -7.85 -9.57
C SER A 119 7.69 -6.32 -9.67
N VAL A 120 6.54 -5.72 -9.44
CA VAL A 120 6.32 -4.26 -9.48
C VAL A 120 6.92 -3.56 -8.28
N THR A 121 6.68 -4.09 -7.09
CA THR A 121 7.21 -3.50 -5.86
C THR A 121 8.73 -3.57 -5.82
N LEU A 122 9.33 -4.60 -6.45
CA LEU A 122 10.77 -4.72 -6.61
C LEU A 122 11.37 -3.76 -7.66
N GLN A 123 10.57 -3.22 -8.57
CA GLN A 123 11.02 -2.27 -9.59
C GLN A 123 11.05 -0.81 -9.09
N GLY A 124 10.83 -0.59 -7.79
CA GLY A 124 10.85 0.77 -7.24
C GLY A 124 9.63 1.61 -7.66
N ALA A 125 8.48 0.98 -7.83
CA ALA A 125 7.25 1.68 -8.20
C ALA A 125 6.87 2.75 -7.17
N THR A 126 6.75 4.00 -7.61
CA THR A 126 6.35 5.13 -6.78
C THR A 126 4.84 5.22 -6.62
N CYS A 127 4.38 5.74 -5.49
CA CYS A 127 2.97 5.95 -5.21
C CYS A 127 2.50 7.25 -5.88
N GLN A 128 1.72 7.13 -6.95
CA GLN A 128 1.24 8.30 -7.71
C GLN A 128 -0.08 8.85 -7.20
N ALA A 129 -0.99 8.00 -6.73
CA ALA A 129 -2.27 8.43 -6.20
C ALA A 129 -2.88 7.39 -5.25
N LYS A 130 -3.63 7.86 -4.28
CA LYS A 130 -4.46 7.03 -3.41
C LYS A 130 -5.77 7.75 -3.08
N GLY A 131 -6.84 6.99 -2.86
CA GLY A 131 -8.13 7.55 -2.50
C GLY A 131 -9.18 6.49 -2.20
N GLY A 132 -10.39 6.91 -2.01
CA GLY A 132 -11.52 6.03 -1.75
C GLY A 132 -12.67 6.74 -1.04
N ASN A 133 -13.75 6.01 -0.77
CA ASN A 133 -14.84 6.52 0.04
C ASN A 133 -14.76 5.97 1.47
N GLY A 134 -14.51 6.82 2.44
CA GLY A 134 -14.46 6.43 3.85
C GLY A 134 -15.81 5.94 4.38
N ASN A 135 -16.88 6.69 4.22
CA ASN A 135 -18.27 6.37 4.57
C ASN A 135 -19.18 7.18 3.65
N ALA A 136 -19.64 6.59 2.56
CA ALA A 136 -20.75 7.18 1.82
C ALA A 136 -22.04 6.96 2.63
N ILE A 137 -22.45 7.93 3.42
CA ILE A 137 -23.82 8.03 3.90
C ILE A 137 -24.66 8.45 2.71
N GLY A 138 -24.99 7.48 1.86
CA GLY A 138 -25.85 7.68 0.71
C GLY A 138 -27.27 7.95 1.15
N LYS A 139 -27.77 9.15 0.94
CA LYS A 139 -29.21 9.40 0.90
C LYS A 139 -29.82 8.47 -0.14
N LYS A 140 -30.84 7.73 0.25
CA LYS A 140 -31.62 6.81 -0.61
C LYS A 140 -31.93 7.43 -1.98
N LYS A 141 -31.19 7.02 -3.01
CA LYS A 141 -31.65 7.10 -4.40
C LYS A 141 -31.68 5.68 -4.96
N ARG A 142 -32.69 5.37 -5.76
CA ARG A 142 -32.95 4.07 -6.40
C ARG A 142 -31.84 3.58 -7.38
N SER A 143 -30.73 4.27 -7.50
CA SER A 143 -29.62 3.89 -8.37
C SER A 143 -28.44 3.39 -7.56
N THR A 144 -27.78 2.33 -8.01
CA THR A 144 -26.54 1.83 -7.48
C THR A 144 -25.48 2.96 -7.44
N PRO A 145 -24.86 3.26 -6.28
CA PRO A 145 -23.86 4.31 -6.19
C PRO A 145 -22.70 4.05 -7.16
N ARG A 146 -22.22 5.11 -7.79
CA ARG A 146 -21.01 5.10 -8.65
C ARG A 146 -20.05 6.16 -8.18
N TYR A 147 -18.79 5.75 -8.03
CA TYR A 147 -17.68 6.62 -7.67
C TYR A 147 -16.69 6.60 -8.81
N THR A 148 -16.34 7.75 -9.33
CA THR A 148 -15.41 7.86 -10.47
C THR A 148 -14.22 8.70 -10.07
N TYR A 149 -13.03 8.15 -10.29
CA TYR A 149 -11.74 8.75 -9.99
C TYR A 149 -10.99 8.98 -11.30
N ARG A 150 -10.33 10.10 -11.42
CA ARG A 150 -9.44 10.41 -12.52
C ARG A 150 -8.02 10.15 -12.11
N ILE A 151 -7.28 9.45 -12.95
CA ILE A 151 -5.89 9.10 -12.76
C ILE A 151 -5.12 9.70 -13.91
N SER A 152 -4.23 10.65 -13.64
CA SER A 152 -3.37 11.24 -14.64
C SER A 152 -2.16 10.38 -14.86
N VAL A 153 -1.84 10.08 -16.10
CA VAL A 153 -0.66 9.31 -16.54
C VAL A 153 0.11 10.16 -17.52
N ASP A 154 1.38 10.33 -17.27
CA ASP A 154 2.29 11.06 -18.16
C ASP A 154 2.96 10.13 -19.19
N ASP A 155 3.69 10.71 -20.12
CA ASP A 155 4.37 10.00 -21.20
C ASP A 155 5.70 9.34 -20.76
N SER A 156 6.20 9.66 -19.56
CA SER A 156 7.39 9.03 -18.96
C SER A 156 7.07 7.74 -18.21
N THR A 157 5.79 7.38 -18.10
CA THR A 157 5.34 6.21 -17.35
C THR A 157 5.46 4.95 -18.20
N ASP A 158 6.31 4.02 -17.80
CA ASP A 158 6.50 2.73 -18.48
C ASP A 158 5.44 1.70 -18.07
N GLU A 159 5.03 1.72 -16.81
CA GLU A 159 4.05 0.78 -16.28
C GLU A 159 3.24 1.42 -15.15
N ILE A 160 1.92 1.14 -15.12
CA ILE A 160 1.07 1.53 -14.00
C ILE A 160 0.39 0.32 -13.38
N PHE A 161 0.23 0.41 -12.07
CA PHE A 161 -0.51 -0.55 -11.26
C PHE A 161 -1.61 0.17 -10.52
N ILE A 162 -2.83 -0.27 -10.73
CA ILE A 162 -3.98 0.28 -10.04
C ILE A 162 -4.58 -0.85 -9.22
N THR A 163 -4.46 -0.76 -7.91
CA THR A 163 -5.09 -1.70 -6.99
C THR A 163 -6.34 -1.08 -6.40
N VAL A 164 -7.46 -1.78 -6.49
CA VAL A 164 -8.73 -1.35 -5.92
C VAL A 164 -9.15 -2.37 -4.86
N LYS A 165 -9.27 -1.91 -3.61
CA LYS A 165 -9.90 -2.68 -2.54
C LYS A 165 -11.39 -2.43 -2.52
N ARG A 166 -12.15 -3.51 -2.39
CA ARG A 166 -13.62 -3.49 -2.31
C ARG A 166 -14.12 -4.43 -1.21
N GLN A 167 -15.36 -4.30 -0.79
CA GLN A 167 -15.94 -5.19 0.25
C GLN A 167 -16.31 -6.58 -0.28
N GLY A 168 -16.34 -6.78 -1.59
CA GLY A 168 -16.64 -8.05 -2.23
C GLY A 168 -17.05 -7.87 -3.69
N ARG A 169 -17.30 -8.97 -4.39
CA ARG A 169 -17.63 -9.01 -5.82
C ARG A 169 -18.93 -8.28 -6.21
N SER A 170 -19.79 -7.95 -5.25
CA SER A 170 -20.98 -7.11 -5.48
C SER A 170 -20.65 -5.67 -5.86
N GLN A 171 -19.41 -5.22 -5.60
CA GLN A 171 -18.90 -3.94 -6.08
C GLN A 171 -18.17 -4.14 -7.41
N GLY A 172 -18.73 -3.59 -8.48
CA GLY A 172 -18.10 -3.60 -9.80
C GLY A 172 -16.97 -2.58 -9.88
N VAL A 173 -15.87 -2.97 -10.50
CA VAL A 173 -14.73 -2.09 -10.79
C VAL A 173 -14.51 -2.05 -12.28
N THR A 174 -14.36 -0.86 -12.85
CA THR A 174 -14.11 -0.66 -14.28
C THR A 174 -13.05 0.40 -14.45
N LEU A 175 -12.04 0.11 -15.24
CA LEU A 175 -11.02 1.06 -15.65
C LEU A 175 -11.20 1.37 -17.14
N LYS A 176 -11.12 2.64 -17.49
CA LYS A 176 -11.13 3.11 -18.87
C LYS A 176 -9.89 3.93 -19.17
N ASP A 177 -9.35 3.73 -20.36
CA ASP A 177 -8.23 4.49 -20.88
C ASP A 177 -8.63 5.94 -21.28
N PRO A 178 -7.70 6.80 -21.70
CA PRO A 178 -8.00 8.17 -22.14
C PRO A 178 -8.92 8.25 -23.37
N ARG A 179 -9.07 7.17 -24.15
CA ARG A 179 -10.00 7.06 -25.28
C ARG A 179 -11.38 6.51 -24.88
N ASP A 180 -11.65 6.40 -23.56
CA ASP A 180 -12.88 5.85 -22.98
C ASP A 180 -13.09 4.34 -23.28
N THR A 181 -12.01 3.62 -23.68
CA THR A 181 -12.04 2.16 -23.91
C THR A 181 -11.88 1.42 -22.58
N THR A 182 -12.71 0.41 -22.36
CA THR A 182 -12.63 -0.40 -21.14
C THR A 182 -11.43 -1.34 -21.19
N VAL A 183 -10.63 -1.32 -20.12
CA VAL A 183 -9.48 -2.21 -19.95
C VAL A 183 -9.96 -3.59 -19.50
N THR A 184 -9.62 -4.61 -20.29
CA THR A 184 -9.97 -6.01 -20.03
C THR A 184 -8.76 -6.92 -19.92
N SER A 185 -7.58 -6.46 -20.34
CA SER A 185 -6.31 -7.19 -20.26
C SER A 185 -5.47 -6.70 -19.07
N GLY A 186 -4.59 -7.55 -18.54
CA GLY A 186 -3.74 -7.21 -17.39
C GLY A 186 -4.52 -7.04 -16.09
N VAL A 187 -5.68 -7.69 -15.98
CA VAL A 187 -6.55 -7.61 -14.80
C VAL A 187 -6.42 -8.89 -13.98
N THR A 188 -6.11 -8.74 -12.70
CA THR A 188 -6.18 -9.83 -11.71
C THR A 188 -7.26 -9.49 -10.70
N GLU A 189 -8.20 -10.39 -10.51
CA GLU A 189 -9.36 -10.18 -9.66
C GLU A 189 -9.43 -11.20 -8.54
N PHE A 190 -9.48 -10.70 -7.30
CA PHE A 190 -9.82 -11.43 -6.09
C PHE A 190 -11.20 -11.01 -5.59
N ASP A 191 -11.67 -11.63 -4.52
CA ASP A 191 -12.97 -11.27 -3.95
C ASP A 191 -13.00 -9.82 -3.46
N THR A 192 -11.93 -9.38 -2.79
CA THR A 192 -11.81 -8.06 -2.18
C THR A 192 -10.88 -7.12 -2.93
N ASP A 193 -10.15 -7.59 -3.91
CA ASP A 193 -9.14 -6.79 -4.61
C ASP A 193 -9.23 -6.96 -6.12
N VAL A 194 -9.08 -5.85 -6.85
CA VAL A 194 -8.95 -5.83 -8.30
C VAL A 194 -7.66 -5.09 -8.66
N ILE A 195 -6.82 -5.73 -9.45
CA ILE A 195 -5.51 -5.21 -9.80
C ILE A 195 -5.41 -5.08 -11.31
N TYR A 196 -5.08 -3.88 -11.76
CA TYR A 196 -4.75 -3.61 -13.16
C TYR A 196 -3.25 -3.40 -13.28
N LYS A 197 -2.62 -4.20 -14.13
CA LYS A 197 -1.23 -4.02 -14.57
C LYS A 197 -1.24 -3.58 -16.04
N ILE A 198 -0.74 -2.39 -16.32
CA ILE A 198 -0.76 -1.80 -17.66
C ILE A 198 0.65 -1.38 -18.02
N SER A 199 1.24 -2.07 -18.99
CA SER A 199 2.55 -1.74 -19.54
C SER A 199 2.38 -0.73 -20.67
N LYS A 200 3.24 0.27 -20.71
CA LYS A 200 3.23 1.39 -21.67
C LYS A 200 1.84 2.03 -21.76
N PRO A 201 1.33 2.56 -20.63
CA PRO A 201 0.03 3.16 -20.60
C PRO A 201 -0.02 4.38 -21.52
N GLN A 202 -1.17 4.58 -22.17
CA GLN A 202 -1.38 5.80 -22.96
C GLN A 202 -1.39 7.02 -22.04
N PRO A 203 -0.61 8.07 -22.32
CA PRO A 203 -0.66 9.32 -21.58
C PRO A 203 -2.04 9.96 -21.61
N GLY A 204 -2.44 10.56 -20.49
CA GLY A 204 -3.73 11.25 -20.38
C GLY A 204 -4.50 10.91 -19.12
N SER A 205 -5.80 11.19 -19.15
CA SER A 205 -6.70 11.01 -18.01
C SER A 205 -7.45 9.67 -18.09
N TRP A 206 -7.06 8.74 -17.26
CA TRP A 206 -7.73 7.45 -17.08
C TRP A 206 -8.90 7.58 -16.10
N LYS A 207 -9.91 6.76 -16.26
CA LYS A 207 -11.15 6.82 -15.48
C LYS A 207 -11.38 5.49 -14.74
N LEU A 208 -11.15 5.50 -13.43
CA LEU A 208 -11.48 4.38 -12.55
C LEU A 208 -12.90 4.57 -12.00
N THR A 209 -13.78 3.60 -12.18
CA THR A 209 -15.15 3.63 -11.64
C THR A 209 -15.37 2.44 -10.71
N VAL A 210 -15.85 2.72 -9.50
CA VAL A 210 -16.30 1.71 -8.54
C VAL A 210 -17.81 1.86 -8.37
N SER A 211 -18.56 0.79 -8.60
CA SER A 211 -20.03 0.77 -8.50
C SER A 211 -20.46 -0.23 -7.43
N GLY A 212 -21.51 0.10 -6.70
CA GLY A 212 -22.04 -0.71 -5.61
C GLY A 212 -21.96 -0.02 -4.26
N ASN A 213 -22.69 -0.60 -3.30
CA ASN A 213 -22.66 -0.13 -1.91
C ASN A 213 -21.41 -0.65 -1.20
N GLY A 214 -20.91 0.12 -0.24
CA GLY A 214 -19.82 -0.29 0.61
C GLY A 214 -18.57 0.56 0.45
N LYS A 215 -17.63 0.36 1.38
CA LYS A 215 -16.35 1.05 1.38
C LYS A 215 -15.45 0.50 0.28
N HIS A 216 -14.66 1.36 -0.30
CA HIS A 216 -13.58 0.97 -1.21
C HIS A 216 -12.43 1.96 -1.09
N SER A 217 -11.27 1.53 -1.52
CA SER A 217 -10.09 2.38 -1.68
C SER A 217 -9.35 1.99 -2.93
N TYR A 218 -8.55 2.89 -3.46
CA TYR A 218 -7.65 2.59 -4.57
C TYR A 218 -6.27 3.19 -4.32
N GLN A 219 -5.30 2.60 -4.98
CA GLN A 219 -3.92 3.06 -4.98
C GLN A 219 -3.37 2.90 -6.40
N VAL A 220 -2.62 3.90 -6.84
CA VAL A 220 -1.95 3.90 -8.13
C VAL A 220 -0.46 3.97 -7.89
N LYS A 221 0.29 3.06 -8.50
CA LYS A 221 1.74 3.09 -8.53
C LYS A 221 2.21 3.15 -9.96
N GLY A 222 3.26 3.90 -10.21
CA GLY A 222 3.90 4.01 -11.52
C GLY A 222 5.37 3.59 -11.46
N VAL A 223 5.82 3.00 -12.55
CA VAL A 223 7.24 2.80 -12.86
C VAL A 223 7.52 3.58 -14.12
N GLY A 224 8.58 4.37 -14.12
CA GLY A 224 8.96 5.16 -15.29
C GLY A 224 10.22 5.96 -15.01
N ASN A 225 10.67 6.67 -16.01
CA ASN A 225 11.88 7.48 -15.96
C ASN A 225 11.60 8.95 -15.56
N SER A 226 10.49 9.20 -14.84
CA SER A 226 10.20 10.54 -14.34
C SER A 226 11.25 10.94 -13.31
N ASN A 227 11.92 12.04 -13.55
CA ASN A 227 12.89 12.65 -12.64
C ASN A 227 12.21 13.59 -11.62
N LEU A 228 10.87 13.67 -11.63
CA LEU A 228 10.09 14.52 -10.75
C LEU A 228 9.36 13.63 -9.74
N ASP A 229 9.82 13.64 -8.51
CA ASP A 229 9.14 13.07 -7.37
C ASP A 229 8.80 14.20 -6.38
N PHE A 230 7.54 14.26 -5.94
CA PHE A 230 7.10 15.19 -4.91
C PHE A 230 6.57 14.42 -3.72
N GLU A 231 7.34 14.40 -2.66
CA GLU A 231 6.88 13.98 -1.37
C GLU A 231 6.69 15.19 -0.46
N TYR A 232 5.53 15.32 0.18
CA TYR A 232 5.30 16.36 1.18
C TYR A 232 4.81 15.73 2.47
N PHE A 233 5.31 16.24 3.57
CA PHE A 233 4.83 15.91 4.90
C PHE A 233 4.84 17.15 5.78
N PHE A 234 3.92 17.17 6.71
CA PHE A 234 3.93 18.21 7.72
C PHE A 234 4.97 17.84 8.78
N VAL A 235 5.68 18.83 9.28
CA VAL A 235 6.70 18.62 10.30
C VAL A 235 6.51 19.59 11.46
N ILE A 236 6.78 19.14 12.66
CA ILE A 236 6.97 19.99 13.82
C ILE A 236 8.47 20.16 14.01
N ILE A 237 8.93 21.41 14.16
CA ILE A 237 10.28 21.72 14.58
C ILE A 237 10.24 22.00 16.08
N PRO A 238 10.69 21.08 16.95
CA PRO A 238 10.68 21.30 18.38
C PRO A 238 11.65 22.43 18.75
N ALA A 239 11.18 23.38 19.56
CA ALA A 239 11.99 24.55 19.99
C ALA A 239 13.25 24.18 20.79
N GLN A 240 13.36 22.97 21.30
CA GLN A 240 14.44 22.54 22.21
C GLN A 240 15.37 21.44 21.67
N ARG A 241 15.15 20.92 20.47
CA ARG A 241 16.07 19.93 19.86
C ARG A 241 16.62 20.49 18.56
N ARG A 242 17.93 20.41 18.40
CA ARG A 242 18.67 20.86 17.22
C ARG A 242 17.99 20.38 15.94
N ASN A 243 17.19 21.23 15.34
CA ASN A 243 16.72 21.25 13.93
C ASN A 243 16.32 19.93 13.26
N MET A 244 15.93 18.91 13.98
CA MET A 244 15.37 17.71 13.36
C MET A 244 13.85 17.90 13.26
N PRO A 245 13.29 18.01 12.03
CA PRO A 245 11.86 18.06 11.83
C PRO A 245 11.25 16.71 12.17
N ILE A 246 10.17 16.72 12.94
CA ILE A 246 9.39 15.52 13.27
C ILE A 246 8.19 15.48 12.33
N PRO A 247 8.07 14.47 11.45
CA PRO A 247 6.91 14.31 10.59
C PRO A 247 5.62 14.14 11.41
N ILE A 248 4.54 14.78 10.96
CA ILE A 248 3.19 14.61 11.52
C ILE A 248 2.22 14.23 10.41
N THR A 249 1.21 13.45 10.72
CA THR A 249 0.24 12.92 9.75
C THR A 249 -0.75 13.98 9.27
N ASP A 250 -1.08 14.94 10.13
CA ASP A 250 -2.05 15.99 9.85
C ASP A 250 -1.52 17.37 10.24
N PRO A 251 -1.89 18.44 9.51
CA PRO A 251 -1.53 19.78 9.90
C PRO A 251 -2.18 20.12 11.25
N LEU A 252 -1.39 20.62 12.19
CA LEU A 252 -1.92 21.15 13.43
C LEU A 252 -2.81 22.37 13.12
N LEU A 253 -4.07 22.30 13.53
CA LEU A 253 -4.98 23.44 13.47
C LEU A 253 -4.47 24.56 14.40
N GLY A 254 -3.83 25.56 13.85
CA GLY A 254 -3.34 26.75 14.56
C GLY A 254 -1.87 27.06 14.26
N LYS A 255 -1.56 28.26 13.86
CA LYS A 255 -0.25 28.93 13.67
C LYS A 255 0.96 28.00 13.36
N GLY A 256 0.89 27.25 12.28
CA GLY A 256 2.02 26.49 11.74
C GLY A 256 2.67 27.22 10.57
N HIS A 257 3.99 27.28 10.54
CA HIS A 257 4.73 27.73 9.37
C HIS A 257 4.89 26.58 8.38
N LEU A 258 4.47 26.78 7.13
CA LEU A 258 4.83 25.91 6.01
C LEU A 258 6.27 26.25 5.59
N SER A 259 7.20 25.33 5.79
CA SER A 259 8.51 25.42 5.14
C SER A 259 8.54 24.48 3.92
N ARG A 260 8.88 25.04 2.75
CA ARG A 260 9.20 24.25 1.56
C ARG A 260 10.67 23.89 1.62
N THR A 261 10.98 22.62 1.62
CA THR A 261 12.32 22.14 1.29
C THR A 261 12.28 21.64 -0.15
N SER A 262 12.99 22.34 -1.04
CA SER A 262 13.34 21.85 -2.38
C SER A 262 14.68 21.15 -2.26
N SER A 263 14.74 19.90 -2.64
CA SER A 263 15.98 19.19 -2.93
C SER A 263 16.22 19.20 -4.43
#